data_034aadc25e8173eaf4d6502661997366
#
_entry.id   034aadc25e8173eaf4d6502661997366
#
_cell.length_a   1.000
_cell.length_b   1.000
_cell.length_c   1.000
_cell.angle_alpha   90.00
_cell.angle_beta   90.00
_cell.angle_gamma   90.00
#
_symmetry.space_group_name_H-M   'P 1'
#
loop_
_entity.id
_entity.type
_entity.pdbx_description
1 polymer ?
#
loop_
_entity_poly.entity_id
_entity_poly.type
_entity_poly.pdbx_seq_one_letter_code
_entity_poly.pdbx_strand_id
1 'polypeptide(L)'
;MKKFTDLPYVRPNIEEVKKDFRDQVNLLKNAITFDAQKQAITQINRINAAVDTMSNIASIRNSIDTTDKFYDEERTFFDENGPEISDINFEYYTALANSKFKKDLIAEFGNQLFTIAEYRVNSFSKDIIEDLKEENKLGSTYSKLVASAKIGFDGKELNLSQLAPYAQSSDRKVRKAAAEARYNFVAANADKFDKIYDDAVKLRHQMATKMGFKNFVELGYLKMQRSDYTPEMVANYRKQVLDHIVPLAVKIRKKQADRLGLEKLKHYDLSYFYPSGNPKPKGDAKWIIDNGIKMYRELSDETGEFFDFMTKNELMDLETKKGKDVGGYCTFIANYGAPFIFSNFNGTSGDIDVLTHEAGHAFQVYSSRNQKINEYFWPTYESAEIHSMSMEFFTWPWMGLFFKEDTEKYRYEHLASGLLFLPYGVAVDEFQHAVYEKPEMTPAERKDT
;
A
#
# COMPACT_ATOMS: atom_id res chain seq x y z
N MET A 1 21.19 2.44 14.97
CA MET A 1 19.80 2.87 15.24
C MET A 1 19.25 2.03 16.38
N LYS A 2 18.24 2.49 17.13
CA LYS A 2 17.48 1.67 18.10
C LYS A 2 16.58 0.69 17.37
N LYS A 3 16.17 -0.41 18.02
CA LYS A 3 15.14 -1.32 17.51
C LYS A 3 13.80 -0.57 17.37
N PHE A 4 12.91 -1.03 16.49
CA PHE A 4 11.62 -0.38 16.29
C PHE A 4 10.80 -0.24 17.56
N THR A 5 10.79 -1.28 18.39
CA THR A 5 10.09 -1.29 19.70
C THR A 5 10.56 -0.18 20.65
N ASP A 6 11.84 0.21 20.57
CA ASP A 6 12.47 1.20 21.44
C ASP A 6 12.41 2.64 20.87
N LEU A 7 11.81 2.81 19.67
CA LEU A 7 11.65 4.15 19.09
C LEU A 7 10.67 4.98 19.93
N PRO A 8 11.07 6.20 20.34
CA PRO A 8 10.16 7.06 21.09
C PRO A 8 9.01 7.52 20.19
N TYR A 9 7.83 7.59 20.76
CA TYR A 9 6.68 8.26 20.17
C TYR A 9 6.31 9.48 21.01
N VAL A 10 6.12 10.61 20.35
CA VAL A 10 5.65 11.86 20.97
C VAL A 10 4.63 12.47 20.04
N ARG A 11 3.39 12.66 20.52
CA ARG A 11 2.34 13.33 19.75
C ARG A 11 2.81 14.74 19.36
N PRO A 12 2.84 15.11 18.07
CA PRO A 12 3.25 16.44 17.65
C PRO A 12 2.22 17.50 18.09
N ASN A 13 2.73 18.68 18.47
CA ASN A 13 1.88 19.84 18.67
C ASN A 13 1.59 20.49 17.32
N ILE A 14 0.39 20.28 16.78
CA ILE A 14 0.02 20.70 15.44
C ILE A 14 0.08 22.23 15.26
N GLU A 15 -0.31 23.02 16.27
CA GLU A 15 -0.25 24.46 16.16
C GLU A 15 1.20 25.00 16.12
N GLU A 16 2.09 24.38 16.87
CA GLU A 16 3.52 24.69 16.80
C GLU A 16 4.12 24.27 15.45
N VAL A 17 3.81 23.09 14.98
CA VAL A 17 4.21 22.60 13.64
C VAL A 17 3.74 23.56 12.55
N LYS A 18 2.46 23.95 12.57
CA LYS A 18 1.90 24.91 11.59
C LYS A 18 2.59 26.25 11.62
N LYS A 19 2.88 26.75 12.82
CA LYS A 19 3.59 28.03 12.99
C LYS A 19 5.00 27.94 12.40
N ASP A 20 5.80 26.96 12.84
CA ASP A 20 7.19 26.83 12.40
C ASP A 20 7.27 26.58 10.89
N PHE A 21 6.35 25.80 10.35
CA PHE A 21 6.26 25.53 8.91
C PHE A 21 5.95 26.82 8.12
N ARG A 22 4.94 27.60 8.54
CA ARG A 22 4.57 28.85 7.88
C ARG A 22 5.68 29.90 7.97
N ASP A 23 6.43 29.93 9.05
CA ASP A 23 7.62 30.79 9.16
C ASP A 23 8.64 30.45 8.05
N GLN A 24 8.87 29.16 7.77
CA GLN A 24 9.75 28.74 6.68
C GLN A 24 9.15 29.02 5.28
N VAL A 25 7.85 28.83 5.10
CA VAL A 25 7.17 29.20 3.84
C VAL A 25 7.28 30.71 3.59
N ASN A 26 7.16 31.54 4.61
CA ASN A 26 7.35 32.98 4.48
C ASN A 26 8.80 33.36 4.14
N LEU A 27 9.79 32.67 4.73
CA LEU A 27 11.19 32.82 4.33
C LEU A 27 11.41 32.41 2.88
N LEU A 28 10.82 31.30 2.42
CA LEU A 28 10.86 30.87 1.02
C LEU A 28 10.30 31.95 0.07
N LYS A 29 9.11 32.49 0.37
CA LYS A 29 8.45 33.53 -0.45
C LYS A 29 9.26 34.81 -0.54
N ASN A 30 9.85 35.25 0.56
CA ASN A 30 10.53 36.53 0.69
C ASN A 30 12.04 36.46 0.48
N ALA A 31 12.62 35.29 0.24
CA ALA A 31 14.05 35.13 0.03
C ALA A 31 14.56 35.97 -1.13
N ILE A 32 15.69 36.66 -0.93
CA ILE A 32 16.34 37.47 -1.94
C ILE A 32 17.51 36.77 -2.63
N THR A 33 17.89 35.56 -2.13
CA THR A 33 18.93 34.70 -2.69
C THR A 33 18.44 33.26 -2.86
N PHE A 34 19.03 32.55 -3.79
CA PHE A 34 18.80 31.13 -3.98
C PHE A 34 19.11 30.32 -2.71
N ASP A 35 20.24 30.58 -2.05
CA ASP A 35 20.65 29.87 -0.85
C ASP A 35 19.65 30.02 0.30
N ALA A 36 19.04 31.21 0.46
CA ALA A 36 18.00 31.41 1.46
C ALA A 36 16.74 30.57 1.16
N GLN A 37 16.34 30.45 -0.12
CA GLN A 37 15.25 29.55 -0.51
C GLN A 37 15.59 28.07 -0.25
N LYS A 38 16.80 27.64 -0.62
CA LYS A 38 17.28 26.29 -0.39
C LYS A 38 17.27 25.93 1.12
N GLN A 39 17.71 26.87 1.97
CA GLN A 39 17.66 26.68 3.43
C GLN A 39 16.21 26.52 3.94
N ALA A 40 15.29 27.37 3.49
CA ALA A 40 13.88 27.27 3.86
C ALA A 40 13.28 25.92 3.43
N ILE A 41 13.53 25.45 2.21
CA ILE A 41 13.10 24.14 1.71
C ILE A 41 13.66 23.02 2.61
N THR A 42 14.95 23.10 2.97
CA THR A 42 15.59 22.11 3.86
C THR A 42 14.90 22.04 5.23
N GLN A 43 14.51 23.18 5.82
CA GLN A 43 13.79 23.21 7.10
C GLN A 43 12.36 22.68 6.97
N ILE A 44 11.64 23.01 5.89
CA ILE A 44 10.31 22.46 5.59
C ILE A 44 10.37 20.94 5.52
N ASN A 45 11.35 20.39 4.80
CA ASN A 45 11.56 18.93 4.72
C ASN A 45 11.83 18.30 6.09
N ARG A 46 12.60 18.95 6.97
CA ARG A 46 12.85 18.47 8.34
C ARG A 46 11.59 18.43 9.19
N ILE A 47 10.75 19.49 9.09
CA ILE A 47 9.48 19.54 9.82
C ILE A 47 8.55 18.43 9.33
N ASN A 48 8.40 18.25 8.01
CA ASN A 48 7.61 17.17 7.43
C ASN A 48 8.13 15.80 7.89
N ALA A 49 9.43 15.54 7.79
CA ALA A 49 10.03 14.28 8.21
C ALA A 49 9.77 13.97 9.70
N ALA A 50 9.74 14.99 10.56
CA ALA A 50 9.45 14.80 11.99
C ALA A 50 7.98 14.40 12.21
N VAL A 51 7.04 15.06 11.54
CA VAL A 51 5.60 14.74 11.63
C VAL A 51 5.32 13.37 11.04
N ASP A 52 5.84 13.07 9.85
CA ASP A 52 5.68 11.79 9.16
C ASP A 52 6.26 10.63 10.00
N THR A 53 7.39 10.86 10.67
CA THR A 53 7.99 9.87 11.58
C THR A 53 7.03 9.49 12.69
N MET A 54 6.41 10.46 13.36
CA MET A 54 5.47 10.19 14.45
C MET A 54 4.19 9.55 13.93
N SER A 55 3.66 10.04 12.80
CA SER A 55 2.49 9.45 12.13
C SER A 55 2.72 7.99 11.77
N ASN A 56 3.86 7.67 11.16
CA ASN A 56 4.18 6.30 10.75
C ASN A 56 4.41 5.37 11.96
N ILE A 57 5.09 5.83 13.02
CA ILE A 57 5.25 5.03 14.26
C ILE A 57 3.88 4.72 14.87
N ALA A 58 2.98 5.70 14.96
CA ALA A 58 1.64 5.49 15.50
C ALA A 58 0.83 4.52 14.62
N SER A 59 0.86 4.73 13.31
CA SER A 59 0.15 3.89 12.33
C SER A 59 0.65 2.44 12.34
N ILE A 60 1.96 2.21 12.37
CA ILE A 60 2.54 0.86 12.45
C ILE A 60 2.09 0.17 13.73
N ARG A 61 2.20 0.83 14.89
CA ARG A 61 1.83 0.24 16.17
C ARG A 61 0.33 -0.03 16.27
N ASN A 62 -0.50 0.84 15.70
CA ASN A 62 -1.93 0.59 15.58
C ASN A 62 -2.24 -0.61 14.66
N SER A 63 -1.56 -0.74 13.52
CA SER A 63 -1.73 -1.90 12.61
C SER A 63 -1.30 -3.22 13.27
N ILE A 64 -0.25 -3.20 14.08
CA ILE A 64 0.24 -4.37 14.83
C ILE A 64 -0.78 -4.85 15.87
N ASP A 65 -1.50 -3.90 16.51
CA ASP A 65 -2.60 -4.19 17.44
C ASP A 65 -3.68 -3.11 17.35
N THR A 66 -4.72 -3.37 16.56
CA THR A 66 -5.86 -2.46 16.37
C THR A 66 -6.75 -2.34 17.63
N THR A 67 -6.47 -3.13 18.67
CA THR A 67 -7.19 -3.10 19.96
C THR A 67 -6.48 -2.25 21.02
N ASP A 68 -5.27 -1.79 20.75
CA ASP A 68 -4.53 -0.87 21.60
C ASP A 68 -5.19 0.52 21.56
N LYS A 69 -5.81 0.90 22.67
CA LYS A 69 -6.57 2.16 22.77
C LYS A 69 -5.71 3.40 22.59
N PHE A 70 -4.45 3.37 23.04
CA PHE A 70 -3.56 4.51 22.91
C PHE A 70 -3.25 4.76 21.43
N TYR A 71 -2.82 3.73 20.69
CA TYR A 71 -2.51 3.90 19.27
C TYR A 71 -3.75 4.05 18.39
N ASP A 72 -4.91 3.60 18.83
CA ASP A 72 -6.19 3.91 18.18
C ASP A 72 -6.57 5.41 18.31
N GLU A 73 -6.34 6.00 19.49
CA GLU A 73 -6.49 7.44 19.70
C GLU A 73 -5.47 8.26 18.92
N GLU A 74 -4.21 7.78 18.82
CA GLU A 74 -3.17 8.44 18.02
C GLU A 74 -3.49 8.36 16.52
N ARG A 75 -4.04 7.24 16.03
CA ARG A 75 -4.53 7.12 14.66
C ARG A 75 -5.63 8.13 14.38
N THR A 76 -6.61 8.23 15.27
CA THR A 76 -7.70 9.23 15.17
C THR A 76 -7.15 10.65 15.16
N PHE A 77 -6.14 10.95 15.99
CA PHE A 77 -5.48 12.24 15.99
C PHE A 77 -4.88 12.59 14.62
N PHE A 78 -4.19 11.66 13.95
CA PHE A 78 -3.63 11.92 12.63
C PHE A 78 -4.70 11.94 11.52
N ASP A 79 -5.78 11.16 11.62
CA ASP A 79 -6.91 11.23 10.71
C ASP A 79 -7.56 12.63 10.72
N GLU A 80 -7.64 13.27 11.88
CA GLU A 80 -8.22 14.61 12.06
C GLU A 80 -7.26 15.74 11.68
N ASN A 81 -5.98 15.60 11.97
CA ASN A 81 -4.99 16.68 11.79
C ASN A 81 -4.18 16.56 10.50
N GLY A 82 -4.15 15.42 9.85
CA GLY A 82 -3.46 15.22 8.56
C GLY A 82 -3.90 16.21 7.46
N PRO A 83 -5.19 16.46 7.26
CA PRO A 83 -5.66 17.46 6.30
C PRO A 83 -5.19 18.89 6.59
N GLU A 84 -4.96 19.24 7.86
CA GLU A 84 -4.39 20.54 8.24
C GLU A 84 -2.89 20.63 7.94
N ILE A 85 -2.17 19.52 8.04
CA ILE A 85 -0.78 19.41 7.56
C ILE A 85 -0.75 19.53 6.02
N SER A 86 -1.75 18.97 5.32
CA SER A 86 -1.89 19.12 3.88
C SER A 86 -2.12 20.57 3.46
N ASP A 87 -2.83 21.39 4.26
CA ASP A 87 -3.02 22.82 4.02
C ASP A 87 -1.69 23.60 4.04
N ILE A 88 -0.85 23.36 5.05
CA ILE A 88 0.46 24.04 5.10
C ILE A 88 1.41 23.55 3.99
N ASN A 89 1.34 22.29 3.61
CA ASN A 89 2.07 21.77 2.46
C ASN A 89 1.58 22.39 1.14
N PHE A 90 0.28 22.61 0.98
CA PHE A 90 -0.27 23.35 -0.17
C PHE A 90 0.32 24.78 -0.26
N GLU A 91 0.46 25.48 0.88
CA GLU A 91 1.12 26.80 0.92
C GLU A 91 2.59 26.71 0.46
N TYR A 92 3.31 25.66 0.84
CA TYR A 92 4.69 25.37 0.43
C TYR A 92 4.79 25.12 -1.08
N TYR A 93 4.01 24.18 -1.61
CA TYR A 93 4.07 23.84 -3.03
C TYR A 93 3.63 25.01 -3.91
N THR A 94 2.67 25.82 -3.46
CA THR A 94 2.28 27.07 -4.14
C THR A 94 3.44 28.07 -4.17
N ALA A 95 4.15 28.25 -3.05
CA ALA A 95 5.30 29.14 -2.98
C ALA A 95 6.46 28.62 -3.85
N LEU A 96 6.68 27.32 -3.88
CA LEU A 96 7.70 26.68 -4.71
C LEU A 96 7.41 26.86 -6.21
N ALA A 97 6.18 26.59 -6.65
CA ALA A 97 5.76 26.74 -8.05
C ALA A 97 5.95 28.18 -8.57
N ASN A 98 5.76 29.17 -7.69
CA ASN A 98 5.89 30.60 -7.99
C ASN A 98 7.27 31.20 -7.65
N SER A 99 8.27 30.35 -7.38
CA SER A 99 9.61 30.83 -7.01
C SER A 99 10.29 31.62 -8.15
N LYS A 100 10.86 32.77 -7.82
CA LYS A 100 11.71 33.51 -8.74
C LYS A 100 13.04 32.83 -9.04
N PHE A 101 13.46 31.88 -8.22
CA PHE A 101 14.66 31.05 -8.42
C PHE A 101 14.33 29.67 -8.98
N LYS A 102 13.16 29.50 -9.63
CA LYS A 102 12.70 28.20 -10.15
C LYS A 102 13.77 27.51 -11.02
N LYS A 103 14.50 28.24 -11.85
CA LYS A 103 15.57 27.68 -12.70
C LYS A 103 16.72 27.09 -11.86
N ASP A 104 17.13 27.80 -10.82
CA ASP A 104 18.21 27.34 -9.94
C ASP A 104 17.75 26.15 -9.08
N LEU A 105 16.50 26.18 -8.61
CA LEU A 105 15.88 25.07 -7.88
C LEU A 105 15.74 23.81 -8.76
N ILE A 106 15.39 23.95 -10.04
CA ILE A 106 15.38 22.85 -11.01
C ILE A 106 16.79 22.28 -11.21
N ALA A 107 17.81 23.14 -11.30
CA ALA A 107 19.19 22.69 -11.41
C ALA A 107 19.67 21.94 -10.16
N GLU A 108 19.22 22.33 -8.96
CA GLU A 108 19.60 21.73 -7.68
C GLU A 108 18.82 20.44 -7.37
N PHE A 109 17.50 20.43 -7.58
CA PHE A 109 16.59 19.36 -7.13
C PHE A 109 15.97 18.55 -8.27
N GLY A 110 16.10 18.99 -9.52
CA GLY A 110 15.45 18.38 -10.68
C GLY A 110 14.05 18.92 -10.96
N ASN A 111 13.57 18.70 -12.19
CA ASN A 111 12.24 19.19 -12.62
C ASN A 111 11.10 18.42 -11.96
N GLN A 112 11.31 17.17 -11.54
CA GLN A 112 10.26 16.32 -10.96
C GLN A 112 9.65 16.94 -9.69
N LEU A 113 10.43 17.67 -8.88
CA LEU A 113 9.91 18.41 -7.74
C LEU A 113 8.78 19.38 -8.14
N PHE A 114 8.92 20.06 -9.28
CA PHE A 114 7.93 21.02 -9.78
C PHE A 114 6.70 20.33 -10.37
N THR A 115 6.89 19.17 -11.02
CA THR A 115 5.78 18.32 -11.45
C THR A 115 4.97 17.86 -10.23
N ILE A 116 5.62 17.35 -9.18
CA ILE A 116 4.96 16.95 -7.93
C ILE A 116 4.25 18.16 -7.30
N ALA A 117 4.90 19.32 -7.23
CA ALA A 117 4.30 20.53 -6.67
C ALA A 117 3.02 20.96 -7.41
N GLU A 118 3.01 20.89 -8.74
CA GLU A 118 1.84 21.19 -9.56
C GLU A 118 0.68 20.21 -9.23
N TYR A 119 0.93 18.92 -9.15
CA TYR A 119 -0.08 17.92 -8.78
C TYR A 119 -0.61 18.12 -7.37
N ARG A 120 0.25 18.46 -6.41
CA ARG A 120 -0.14 18.76 -5.03
C ARG A 120 -1.02 20.01 -4.93
N VAL A 121 -0.70 21.05 -5.70
CA VAL A 121 -1.51 22.28 -5.74
C VAL A 121 -2.86 22.02 -6.40
N ASN A 122 -2.90 21.27 -7.50
CA ASN A 122 -4.14 21.02 -8.23
C ASN A 122 -5.03 19.96 -7.59
N SER A 123 -4.52 19.17 -6.63
CA SER A 123 -5.29 18.10 -5.95
C SER A 123 -5.79 18.48 -4.55
N PHE A 124 -5.61 19.73 -4.11
CA PHE A 124 -5.99 20.20 -2.79
C PHE A 124 -6.67 21.58 -2.83
N SER A 125 -7.63 21.78 -1.95
CA SER A 125 -8.25 23.07 -1.63
C SER A 125 -8.59 23.11 -0.14
N LYS A 126 -8.56 24.30 0.46
CA LYS A 126 -9.01 24.51 1.85
C LYS A 126 -10.48 24.11 2.04
N ASP A 127 -11.28 24.20 0.99
CA ASP A 127 -12.71 23.89 1.02
C ASP A 127 -13.02 22.41 1.22
N ILE A 128 -12.01 21.53 1.02
CA ILE A 128 -12.17 20.07 1.18
C ILE A 128 -11.52 19.51 2.45
N ILE A 129 -11.00 20.34 3.35
CA ILE A 129 -10.31 19.86 4.58
C ILE A 129 -11.22 18.97 5.42
N GLU A 130 -12.46 19.40 5.67
CA GLU A 130 -13.41 18.60 6.46
C GLU A 130 -13.80 17.30 5.74
N ASP A 131 -13.90 17.33 4.42
CA ASP A 131 -14.15 16.13 3.63
C ASP A 131 -12.99 15.14 3.72
N LEU A 132 -11.74 15.63 3.72
CA LEU A 132 -10.54 14.78 3.90
C LEU A 132 -10.47 14.14 5.30
N LYS A 133 -10.87 14.87 6.35
CA LYS A 133 -11.01 14.31 7.71
C LYS A 133 -12.02 13.16 7.73
N GLU A 134 -13.16 13.35 7.07
CA GLU A 134 -14.17 12.29 6.99
C GLU A 134 -13.71 11.12 6.12
N GLU A 135 -13.02 11.35 5.00
CA GLU A 135 -12.41 10.29 4.17
C GLU A 135 -11.45 9.42 5.00
N ASN A 136 -10.60 10.04 5.83
CA ASN A 136 -9.69 9.33 6.72
C ASN A 136 -10.44 8.46 7.74
N LYS A 137 -11.51 9.01 8.35
CA LYS A 137 -12.37 8.26 9.31
C LYS A 137 -13.06 7.07 8.66
N LEU A 138 -13.54 7.22 7.43
CA LEU A 138 -14.11 6.10 6.66
C LEU A 138 -13.08 5.01 6.40
N GLY A 139 -11.84 5.39 6.02
CA GLY A 139 -10.73 4.44 5.85
C GLY A 139 -10.41 3.69 7.14
N SER A 140 -10.25 4.40 8.26
CA SER A 140 -10.01 3.79 9.57
C SER A 140 -11.17 2.89 10.02
N THR A 141 -12.42 3.28 9.74
CA THR A 141 -13.60 2.45 10.03
C THR A 141 -13.60 1.16 9.23
N TYR A 142 -13.23 1.22 7.95
CA TYR A 142 -13.08 0.04 7.10
C TYR A 142 -12.00 -0.92 7.64
N SER A 143 -10.80 -0.42 7.95
CA SER A 143 -9.71 -1.23 8.51
C SER A 143 -10.13 -1.92 9.81
N LYS A 144 -10.76 -1.18 10.75
CA LYS A 144 -11.28 -1.76 12.00
C LYS A 144 -12.33 -2.84 11.75
N LEU A 145 -13.25 -2.63 10.80
CA LEU A 145 -14.27 -3.62 10.45
C LEU A 145 -13.64 -4.92 9.95
N VAL A 146 -12.67 -4.83 9.04
CA VAL A 146 -11.98 -6.00 8.48
C VAL A 146 -11.13 -6.71 9.54
N ALA A 147 -10.37 -5.96 10.35
CA ALA A 147 -9.54 -6.51 11.42
C ALA A 147 -10.36 -7.17 12.55
N SER A 148 -11.65 -6.76 12.70
CA SER A 148 -12.56 -7.33 13.70
C SER A 148 -13.05 -8.73 13.38
N ALA A 149 -12.67 -9.32 12.23
CA ALA A 149 -13.15 -10.64 11.79
C ALA A 149 -12.82 -11.73 12.82
N LYS A 150 -13.88 -12.39 13.30
CA LYS A 150 -13.83 -13.53 14.21
C LYS A 150 -14.63 -14.67 13.57
N ILE A 151 -13.93 -15.56 12.93
CA ILE A 151 -14.52 -16.63 12.12
C ILE A 151 -14.31 -17.96 12.85
N GLY A 152 -15.40 -18.57 13.32
CA GLY A 152 -15.36 -19.92 13.89
C GLY A 152 -15.10 -20.93 12.78
N PHE A 153 -13.94 -21.57 12.76
CA PHE A 153 -13.58 -22.55 11.76
C PHE A 153 -12.61 -23.59 12.35
N ASP A 154 -12.83 -24.88 12.05
CA ASP A 154 -11.99 -25.99 12.51
C ASP A 154 -11.75 -25.98 14.04
N GLY A 155 -12.80 -25.69 14.81
CA GLY A 155 -12.75 -25.59 16.28
C GLY A 155 -11.96 -24.41 16.84
N LYS A 156 -11.60 -23.45 16.01
CA LYS A 156 -10.81 -22.24 16.35
C LYS A 156 -11.56 -20.97 16.00
N GLU A 157 -11.21 -19.85 16.63
CA GLU A 157 -11.57 -18.51 16.21
C GLU A 157 -10.41 -17.94 15.38
N LEU A 158 -10.66 -17.66 14.09
CA LEU A 158 -9.67 -17.22 13.13
C LEU A 158 -9.99 -15.82 12.60
N ASN A 159 -8.97 -15.04 12.26
CA ASN A 159 -9.12 -13.86 11.41
C ASN A 159 -9.05 -14.28 9.91
N LEU A 160 -9.22 -13.27 9.02
CA LEU A 160 -9.22 -13.53 7.56
C LEU A 160 -7.88 -14.09 7.04
N SER A 161 -6.75 -13.62 7.58
CA SER A 161 -5.41 -14.09 7.18
C SER A 161 -5.16 -15.54 7.65
N GLN A 162 -5.61 -15.88 8.86
CA GLN A 162 -5.50 -17.22 9.42
C GLN A 162 -6.41 -18.24 8.71
N LEU A 163 -7.49 -17.77 8.05
CA LEU A 163 -8.38 -18.63 7.27
C LEU A 163 -7.79 -19.00 5.89
N ALA A 164 -6.88 -18.16 5.34
CA ALA A 164 -6.34 -18.32 3.99
C ALA A 164 -5.67 -19.69 3.72
N PRO A 165 -4.91 -20.33 4.64
CA PRO A 165 -4.37 -21.65 4.41
C PRO A 165 -5.41 -22.74 4.13
N TYR A 166 -6.62 -22.64 4.70
CA TYR A 166 -7.71 -23.57 4.44
C TYR A 166 -8.27 -23.47 3.02
N ALA A 167 -8.15 -22.30 2.38
CA ALA A 167 -8.49 -22.13 0.96
C ALA A 167 -7.51 -22.87 0.03
N GLN A 168 -6.37 -23.33 0.54
CA GLN A 168 -5.38 -24.14 -0.17
C GLN A 168 -5.38 -25.63 0.29
N SER A 169 -6.38 -26.07 1.05
CA SER A 169 -6.50 -27.47 1.47
C SER A 169 -6.62 -28.41 0.28
N SER A 170 -6.03 -29.62 0.36
CA SER A 170 -6.23 -30.68 -0.62
C SER A 170 -7.67 -31.21 -0.61
N ASP A 171 -8.37 -31.16 0.53
CA ASP A 171 -9.78 -31.48 0.61
C ASP A 171 -10.65 -30.30 0.04
N ARG A 172 -11.33 -30.61 -1.07
CA ARG A 172 -12.22 -29.63 -1.73
C ARG A 172 -13.38 -29.16 -0.83
N LYS A 173 -13.86 -30.02 0.09
CA LYS A 173 -14.92 -29.66 1.02
C LYS A 173 -14.43 -28.62 2.04
N VAL A 174 -13.18 -28.77 2.49
CA VAL A 174 -12.53 -27.79 3.39
C VAL A 174 -12.35 -26.45 2.67
N ARG A 175 -11.86 -26.45 1.41
CA ARG A 175 -11.74 -25.22 0.62
C ARG A 175 -13.09 -24.50 0.46
N LYS A 176 -14.15 -25.26 0.13
CA LYS A 176 -15.50 -24.71 0.01
C LYS A 176 -15.98 -24.11 1.33
N ALA A 177 -15.85 -24.86 2.43
CA ALA A 177 -16.26 -24.40 3.75
C ALA A 177 -15.49 -23.14 4.20
N ALA A 178 -14.19 -23.05 3.94
CA ALA A 178 -13.39 -21.88 4.24
C ALA A 178 -13.83 -20.64 3.43
N ALA A 179 -14.12 -20.83 2.14
CA ALA A 179 -14.67 -19.77 1.30
C ALA A 179 -16.05 -19.31 1.80
N GLU A 180 -16.94 -20.24 2.12
CA GLU A 180 -18.26 -19.92 2.70
C GLU A 180 -18.12 -19.16 4.03
N ALA A 181 -17.21 -19.55 4.90
CA ALA A 181 -16.95 -18.89 6.17
C ALA A 181 -16.48 -17.42 5.96
N ARG A 182 -15.54 -17.23 5.01
CA ARG A 182 -15.08 -15.88 4.62
C ARG A 182 -16.22 -15.02 4.09
N TYR A 183 -16.98 -15.53 3.12
CA TYR A 183 -18.06 -14.76 2.51
C TYR A 183 -19.24 -14.53 3.44
N ASN A 184 -19.50 -15.46 4.39
CA ASN A 184 -20.50 -15.25 5.43
C ASN A 184 -20.15 -14.09 6.36
N PHE A 185 -18.85 -13.90 6.70
CA PHE A 185 -18.42 -12.69 7.42
C PHE A 185 -18.71 -11.41 6.63
N VAL A 186 -18.41 -11.39 5.33
CA VAL A 186 -18.69 -10.24 4.47
C VAL A 186 -20.20 -10.01 4.36
N ALA A 187 -20.98 -11.05 4.12
CA ALA A 187 -22.44 -10.97 4.03
C ALA A 187 -23.10 -10.49 5.32
N ALA A 188 -22.64 -10.97 6.48
CA ALA A 188 -23.11 -10.52 7.78
C ALA A 188 -22.83 -9.05 8.09
N ASN A 189 -21.88 -8.44 7.40
CA ASN A 189 -21.49 -7.04 7.53
C ASN A 189 -21.77 -6.23 6.24
N ALA A 190 -22.57 -6.77 5.31
CA ALA A 190 -22.80 -6.17 4.00
C ALA A 190 -23.28 -4.71 4.11
N ASP A 191 -24.25 -4.42 4.98
CA ASP A 191 -24.78 -3.05 5.17
C ASP A 191 -23.70 -2.07 5.63
N LYS A 192 -22.73 -2.53 6.46
CA LYS A 192 -21.62 -1.69 6.92
C LYS A 192 -20.63 -1.41 5.80
N PHE A 193 -20.24 -2.45 5.04
CA PHE A 193 -19.37 -2.29 3.88
C PHE A 193 -20.02 -1.40 2.81
N ASP A 194 -21.27 -1.65 2.50
CA ASP A 194 -22.03 -0.85 1.54
C ASP A 194 -22.09 0.62 1.96
N LYS A 195 -22.39 0.89 3.24
CA LYS A 195 -22.44 2.26 3.77
C LYS A 195 -21.09 2.96 3.70
N ILE A 196 -20.01 2.31 4.14
CA ILE A 196 -18.66 2.91 4.12
C ILE A 196 -18.26 3.26 2.68
N TYR A 197 -18.52 2.36 1.74
CA TYR A 197 -18.16 2.58 0.34
C TYR A 197 -19.04 3.65 -0.32
N ASP A 198 -20.33 3.64 -0.05
CA ASP A 198 -21.30 4.64 -0.55
C ASP A 198 -20.95 6.05 -0.04
N ASP A 199 -20.68 6.17 1.25
CA ASP A 199 -20.27 7.43 1.87
C ASP A 199 -18.94 7.92 1.25
N ALA A 200 -17.95 7.03 1.03
CA ALA A 200 -16.68 7.39 0.41
C ALA A 200 -16.85 7.87 -1.04
N VAL A 201 -17.69 7.21 -1.84
CA VAL A 201 -17.94 7.61 -3.23
C VAL A 201 -18.60 8.99 -3.28
N LYS A 202 -19.63 9.22 -2.47
CA LYS A 202 -20.35 10.51 -2.38
C LYS A 202 -19.42 11.62 -1.91
N LEU A 203 -18.62 11.36 -0.88
CA LEU A 203 -17.67 12.30 -0.32
C LEU A 203 -16.60 12.70 -1.36
N ARG A 204 -16.05 11.74 -2.09
CA ARG A 204 -15.09 11.99 -3.17
C ARG A 204 -15.69 12.78 -4.32
N HIS A 205 -16.94 12.52 -4.68
CA HIS A 205 -17.66 13.34 -5.66
C HIS A 205 -17.85 14.77 -5.15
N GLN A 206 -18.22 14.96 -3.87
CA GLN A 206 -18.34 16.26 -3.22
C GLN A 206 -17.03 17.03 -3.24
N MET A 207 -15.90 16.40 -2.88
CA MET A 207 -14.58 17.02 -2.97
C MET A 207 -14.26 17.47 -4.40
N ALA A 208 -14.49 16.60 -5.38
CA ALA A 208 -14.24 16.92 -6.78
C ALA A 208 -15.06 18.13 -7.26
N THR A 209 -16.36 18.17 -6.93
CA THR A 209 -17.25 19.29 -7.29
C THR A 209 -16.87 20.60 -6.60
N LYS A 210 -16.48 20.58 -5.31
CA LYS A 210 -15.96 21.77 -4.60
C LYS A 210 -14.70 22.34 -5.27
N MET A 211 -13.90 21.48 -5.89
CA MET A 211 -12.70 21.87 -6.60
C MET A 211 -12.94 22.19 -8.10
N GLY A 212 -14.19 22.14 -8.58
CA GLY A 212 -14.54 22.50 -9.96
C GLY A 212 -14.42 21.36 -10.97
N PHE A 213 -14.16 20.11 -10.52
CA PHE A 213 -14.15 18.94 -11.40
C PHE A 213 -15.57 18.39 -11.61
N LYS A 214 -15.78 17.77 -12.77
CA LYS A 214 -17.08 17.15 -13.10
C LYS A 214 -17.40 15.98 -12.16
N ASN A 215 -16.39 15.17 -11.84
CA ASN A 215 -16.47 13.99 -10.97
C ASN A 215 -15.09 13.68 -10.37
N PHE A 216 -14.98 12.57 -9.62
CA PHE A 216 -13.73 12.24 -8.92
C PHE A 216 -12.65 11.63 -9.84
N VAL A 217 -12.92 11.24 -11.07
CA VAL A 217 -11.92 10.60 -11.95
C VAL A 217 -10.69 11.48 -12.12
N GLU A 218 -10.87 12.72 -12.56
CA GLU A 218 -9.77 13.66 -12.79
C GLU A 218 -9.02 14.01 -11.49
N LEU A 219 -9.75 14.34 -10.42
CA LEU A 219 -9.16 14.60 -9.10
C LEU A 219 -8.41 13.36 -8.58
N GLY A 220 -8.94 12.17 -8.80
CA GLY A 220 -8.30 10.91 -8.43
C GLY A 220 -6.95 10.71 -9.14
N TYR A 221 -6.87 11.02 -10.44
CA TYR A 221 -5.61 10.99 -11.21
C TYR A 221 -4.58 11.98 -10.64
N LEU A 222 -5.00 13.20 -10.30
CA LEU A 222 -4.13 14.19 -9.66
C LEU A 222 -3.64 13.71 -8.28
N LYS A 223 -4.54 13.20 -7.44
CA LYS A 223 -4.19 12.67 -6.10
C LYS A 223 -3.20 11.48 -6.18
N MET A 224 -3.30 10.67 -7.23
CA MET A 224 -2.38 9.55 -7.50
C MET A 224 -1.10 9.99 -8.25
N GLN A 225 -0.94 11.28 -8.53
CA GLN A 225 0.23 11.85 -9.23
C GLN A 225 0.50 11.17 -10.60
N ARG A 226 -0.56 10.87 -11.34
CA ARG A 226 -0.48 10.30 -12.68
C ARG A 226 -0.06 11.36 -13.68
N SER A 227 1.26 11.54 -13.89
CA SER A 227 1.82 12.65 -14.67
C SER A 227 2.02 12.33 -16.15
N ASP A 228 2.12 11.05 -16.52
CA ASP A 228 2.60 10.66 -17.84
C ASP A 228 1.55 9.97 -18.69
N TYR A 229 0.33 9.79 -18.20
CA TYR A 229 -0.75 9.13 -18.92
C TYR A 229 -2.15 9.58 -18.48
N THR A 230 -3.13 9.38 -19.37
CA THR A 230 -4.51 9.85 -19.25
C THR A 230 -5.49 8.70 -19.02
N PRO A 231 -6.74 8.98 -18.61
CA PRO A 231 -7.80 7.97 -18.55
C PRO A 231 -8.01 7.20 -19.86
N GLU A 232 -7.85 7.85 -21.02
CA GLU A 232 -7.99 7.21 -22.34
C GLU A 232 -6.85 6.22 -22.60
N MET A 233 -5.61 6.55 -22.20
CA MET A 233 -4.47 5.64 -22.30
C MET A 233 -4.69 4.41 -21.39
N VAL A 234 -5.24 4.61 -20.20
CA VAL A 234 -5.57 3.51 -19.27
C VAL A 234 -6.73 2.66 -19.84
N ALA A 235 -7.75 3.26 -20.45
CA ALA A 235 -8.80 2.53 -21.12
C ALA A 235 -8.26 1.63 -22.27
N ASN A 236 -7.28 2.14 -23.03
CA ASN A 236 -6.59 1.32 -24.04
C ASN A 236 -5.79 0.18 -23.41
N TYR A 237 -5.13 0.42 -22.27
CA TYR A 237 -4.43 -0.65 -21.52
C TYR A 237 -5.41 -1.74 -21.06
N ARG A 238 -6.56 -1.36 -20.46
CA ARG A 238 -7.62 -2.33 -20.10
C ARG A 238 -8.04 -3.18 -21.30
N LYS A 239 -8.23 -2.54 -22.45
CA LYS A 239 -8.57 -3.25 -23.71
C LYS A 239 -7.47 -4.24 -24.12
N GLN A 240 -6.19 -3.86 -24.05
CA GLN A 240 -5.08 -4.76 -24.36
C GLN A 240 -5.06 -5.98 -23.42
N VAL A 241 -5.33 -5.79 -22.14
CA VAL A 241 -5.44 -6.89 -21.18
C VAL A 241 -6.62 -7.81 -21.53
N LEU A 242 -7.78 -7.24 -21.87
CA LEU A 242 -8.95 -8.01 -22.29
C LEU A 242 -8.66 -8.85 -23.55
N ASP A 243 -8.05 -8.24 -24.56
CA ASP A 243 -7.82 -8.88 -25.85
C ASP A 243 -6.70 -9.95 -25.82
N HIS A 244 -5.67 -9.76 -25.00
CA HIS A 244 -4.44 -10.57 -25.05
C HIS A 244 -4.18 -11.39 -23.79
N ILE A 245 -4.45 -10.84 -22.60
CA ILE A 245 -4.16 -11.51 -21.34
C ILE A 245 -5.31 -12.39 -20.86
N VAL A 246 -6.55 -11.95 -20.99
CA VAL A 246 -7.72 -12.74 -20.58
C VAL A 246 -7.76 -14.12 -21.29
N PRO A 247 -7.52 -14.24 -22.62
CA PRO A 247 -7.43 -15.56 -23.26
C PRO A 247 -6.32 -16.45 -22.71
N LEU A 248 -5.18 -15.87 -22.29
CA LEU A 248 -4.10 -16.59 -21.64
C LEU A 248 -4.50 -17.04 -20.23
N ALA A 249 -5.12 -16.15 -19.44
CA ALA A 249 -5.65 -16.46 -18.12
C ALA A 249 -6.65 -17.63 -18.15
N VAL A 250 -7.55 -17.65 -19.14
CA VAL A 250 -8.48 -18.77 -19.37
C VAL A 250 -7.72 -20.08 -19.62
N LYS A 251 -6.65 -20.06 -20.44
CA LYS A 251 -5.82 -21.23 -20.70
C LYS A 251 -5.10 -21.72 -19.43
N ILE A 252 -4.57 -20.79 -18.61
CA ILE A 252 -3.94 -21.13 -17.32
C ILE A 252 -4.95 -21.80 -16.39
N ARG A 253 -6.17 -21.24 -16.28
CA ARG A 253 -7.25 -21.81 -15.44
C ARG A 253 -7.71 -23.18 -15.97
N LYS A 254 -7.79 -23.36 -17.28
CA LYS A 254 -8.09 -24.68 -17.83
C LYS A 254 -7.02 -25.70 -17.51
N LYS A 255 -5.74 -25.38 -17.68
CA LYS A 255 -4.62 -26.25 -17.28
C LYS A 255 -4.63 -26.56 -15.78
N GLN A 256 -5.04 -25.61 -14.93
CA GLN A 256 -5.23 -25.84 -13.50
C GLN A 256 -6.36 -26.85 -13.26
N ALA A 257 -7.53 -26.70 -13.91
CA ALA A 257 -8.63 -27.65 -13.81
C ALA A 257 -8.21 -29.06 -14.23
N ASP A 258 -7.57 -29.19 -15.40
CA ASP A 258 -7.08 -30.46 -15.94
C ASP A 258 -6.10 -31.14 -14.95
N ARG A 259 -5.14 -30.37 -14.41
CA ARG A 259 -4.16 -30.85 -13.41
C ARG A 259 -4.83 -31.36 -12.13
N LEU A 260 -5.92 -30.68 -11.71
CA LEU A 260 -6.68 -31.06 -10.50
C LEU A 260 -7.70 -32.15 -10.74
N GLY A 261 -7.87 -32.62 -12.00
CA GLY A 261 -8.89 -33.60 -12.36
C GLY A 261 -10.32 -33.06 -12.19
N LEU A 262 -10.53 -31.76 -12.38
CA LEU A 262 -11.81 -31.08 -12.24
C LEU A 262 -12.37 -30.70 -13.60
N GLU A 263 -13.63 -31.01 -13.84
CA GLU A 263 -14.33 -30.56 -15.06
C GLU A 263 -14.41 -29.04 -15.13
N LYS A 264 -14.69 -28.38 -13.99
CA LYS A 264 -14.78 -26.93 -13.86
C LYS A 264 -14.30 -26.46 -12.50
N LEU A 265 -13.44 -25.43 -12.48
CA LEU A 265 -13.06 -24.72 -11.26
C LEU A 265 -14.25 -23.91 -10.74
N LYS A 266 -14.41 -23.91 -9.42
CA LYS A 266 -15.24 -22.96 -8.68
C LYS A 266 -14.35 -21.91 -8.03
N HIS A 267 -14.94 -20.79 -7.56
CA HIS A 267 -14.19 -19.73 -6.92
C HIS A 267 -13.29 -20.23 -5.76
N TYR A 268 -13.74 -21.22 -5.01
CA TYR A 268 -12.97 -21.82 -3.93
C TYR A 268 -11.86 -22.79 -4.36
N ASP A 269 -11.73 -23.07 -5.67
CA ASP A 269 -10.64 -23.88 -6.23
C ASP A 269 -9.49 -23.02 -6.77
N LEU A 270 -9.71 -21.70 -6.94
CA LEU A 270 -8.79 -20.81 -7.65
C LEU A 270 -7.41 -20.66 -6.99
N SER A 271 -7.34 -20.79 -5.67
CA SER A 271 -6.10 -20.74 -4.89
C SER A 271 -5.41 -22.07 -4.73
N TYR A 272 -5.91 -23.18 -5.31
CA TYR A 272 -5.35 -24.51 -5.21
C TYR A 272 -4.82 -24.99 -6.56
N PHE A 273 -3.51 -25.13 -6.69
CA PHE A 273 -2.85 -25.35 -7.98
C PHE A 273 -2.45 -26.82 -8.23
N TYR A 274 -2.15 -27.60 -7.17
CA TYR A 274 -1.55 -28.93 -7.31
C TYR A 274 -2.26 -29.99 -6.45
N PRO A 275 -2.55 -31.19 -7.01
CA PRO A 275 -3.17 -32.30 -6.24
C PRO A 275 -2.35 -32.71 -5.02
N SER A 276 -1.01 -32.56 -5.10
CA SER A 276 -0.08 -32.89 -3.99
C SER A 276 0.03 -31.74 -2.95
N GLY A 277 -0.77 -30.69 -3.09
CA GLY A 277 -0.69 -29.47 -2.29
C GLY A 277 0.14 -28.37 -2.97
N ASN A 278 -0.22 -27.13 -2.68
CA ASN A 278 0.56 -25.99 -3.11
C ASN A 278 1.94 -25.96 -2.43
N PRO A 279 2.95 -25.33 -3.03
CA PRO A 279 4.25 -25.12 -2.39
C PRO A 279 4.07 -24.33 -1.10
N LYS A 280 4.82 -24.71 -0.07
CA LYS A 280 4.83 -24.03 1.23
C LYS A 280 6.26 -23.85 1.71
N PRO A 281 6.57 -22.75 2.42
CA PRO A 281 7.83 -22.64 3.13
C PRO A 281 8.03 -23.84 4.07
N LYS A 282 9.26 -24.32 4.19
CA LYS A 282 9.57 -25.52 4.99
C LYS A 282 9.95 -25.19 6.44
N GLY A 283 9.69 -23.95 6.89
CA GLY A 283 9.96 -23.49 8.27
C GLY A 283 9.06 -22.35 8.69
N ASP A 284 9.26 -21.87 9.90
CA ASP A 284 8.56 -20.76 10.52
C ASP A 284 9.09 -19.39 10.05
N ALA A 285 8.50 -18.32 10.56
CA ALA A 285 8.90 -16.93 10.20
C ALA A 285 10.38 -16.68 10.47
N LYS A 286 10.91 -17.16 11.61
CA LYS A 286 12.33 -17.00 11.91
C LYS A 286 13.21 -17.70 10.88
N TRP A 287 12.88 -18.94 10.54
CA TRP A 287 13.62 -19.69 9.52
C TRP A 287 13.52 -19.02 8.14
N ILE A 288 12.39 -18.45 7.78
CA ILE A 288 12.21 -17.67 6.55
C ILE A 288 13.17 -16.49 6.55
N ILE A 289 13.25 -15.71 7.64
CA ILE A 289 14.15 -14.57 7.76
C ILE A 289 15.62 -15.00 7.70
N ASP A 290 16.01 -16.08 8.37
CA ASP A 290 17.40 -16.59 8.33
C ASP A 290 17.82 -16.97 6.89
N ASN A 291 16.91 -17.57 6.10
CA ASN A 291 17.15 -17.83 4.68
C ASN A 291 17.10 -16.55 3.82
N GLY A 292 16.25 -15.57 4.19
CA GLY A 292 16.20 -14.25 3.57
C GLY A 292 17.53 -13.49 3.71
N ILE A 293 18.14 -13.51 4.90
CA ILE A 293 19.47 -12.93 5.14
C ILE A 293 20.50 -13.53 4.17
N LYS A 294 20.52 -14.85 4.05
CA LYS A 294 21.41 -15.52 3.12
C LYS A 294 21.15 -15.09 1.68
N MET A 295 19.89 -15.12 1.26
CA MET A 295 19.47 -14.76 -0.10
C MET A 295 19.89 -13.34 -0.47
N TYR A 296 19.59 -12.34 0.37
CA TYR A 296 19.91 -10.94 0.07
C TYR A 296 21.39 -10.63 0.12
N ARG A 297 22.17 -11.33 0.97
CA ARG A 297 23.65 -11.23 0.97
C ARG A 297 24.29 -11.84 -0.28
N GLU A 298 23.69 -12.88 -0.84
CA GLU A 298 24.18 -13.51 -2.07
C GLU A 298 23.69 -12.77 -3.33
N LEU A 299 22.59 -12.00 -3.25
CA LEU A 299 22.06 -11.23 -4.37
C LEU A 299 22.96 -10.05 -4.73
N SER A 300 23.32 -9.21 -3.75
CA SER A 300 24.37 -8.18 -3.89
C SER A 300 24.80 -7.66 -2.50
N ASP A 301 25.93 -6.94 -2.45
CA ASP A 301 26.42 -6.32 -1.22
C ASP A 301 25.42 -5.30 -0.69
N GLU A 302 24.77 -4.52 -1.56
CA GLU A 302 23.80 -3.50 -1.19
C GLU A 302 22.51 -4.11 -0.60
N THR A 303 21.99 -5.19 -1.20
CA THR A 303 20.82 -5.88 -0.67
C THR A 303 21.14 -6.61 0.63
N GLY A 304 22.36 -7.13 0.77
CA GLY A 304 22.86 -7.72 2.00
C GLY A 304 22.92 -6.70 3.14
N GLU A 305 23.55 -5.53 2.92
CA GLU A 305 23.62 -4.44 3.90
C GLU A 305 22.22 -3.98 4.31
N PHE A 306 21.35 -3.78 3.34
CA PHE A 306 19.97 -3.38 3.56
C PHE A 306 19.22 -4.38 4.45
N PHE A 307 19.25 -5.67 4.10
CA PHE A 307 18.46 -6.67 4.84
C PHE A 307 19.03 -6.95 6.24
N ASP A 308 20.36 -6.85 6.40
CA ASP A 308 21.01 -6.85 7.71
C ASP A 308 20.59 -5.65 8.57
N PHE A 309 20.43 -4.46 7.96
CA PHE A 309 19.91 -3.28 8.65
C PHE A 309 18.46 -3.51 9.13
N MET A 310 17.59 -4.08 8.28
CA MET A 310 16.21 -4.39 8.62
C MET A 310 16.10 -5.38 9.79
N THR A 311 16.85 -6.47 9.72
CA THR A 311 16.80 -7.54 10.73
C THR A 311 17.42 -7.13 12.05
N LYS A 312 18.58 -6.45 12.03
CA LYS A 312 19.28 -5.96 13.24
C LYS A 312 18.45 -4.96 14.04
N ASN A 313 17.68 -4.13 13.36
CA ASN A 313 16.87 -3.08 13.99
C ASN A 313 15.41 -3.50 14.20
N GLU A 314 15.05 -4.76 13.96
CA GLU A 314 13.70 -5.33 14.12
C GLU A 314 12.64 -4.49 13.39
N LEU A 315 12.92 -4.16 12.12
CA LEU A 315 12.08 -3.30 11.28
C LEU A 315 11.01 -4.10 10.50
N MET A 316 10.55 -5.21 11.08
CA MET A 316 9.53 -6.08 10.47
C MET A 316 8.61 -6.67 11.55
N ASP A 317 7.29 -6.65 11.30
CA ASP A 317 6.29 -7.43 12.05
C ASP A 317 5.56 -8.33 11.06
N LEU A 318 5.89 -9.63 11.04
CA LEU A 318 5.56 -10.51 9.93
C LEU A 318 4.43 -11.48 10.21
N GLU A 319 4.27 -11.97 11.44
CA GLU A 319 3.33 -13.05 11.75
C GLU A 319 1.91 -12.53 11.97
N THR A 320 0.93 -13.27 11.47
CA THR A 320 -0.48 -12.98 11.74
C THR A 320 -0.83 -13.27 13.20
N LYS A 321 -1.61 -12.38 13.80
CA LYS A 321 -2.10 -12.53 15.18
C LYS A 321 -3.47 -11.87 15.37
N LYS A 322 -4.15 -12.21 16.46
CA LYS A 322 -5.43 -11.59 16.82
C LYS A 322 -5.27 -10.08 17.04
N GLY A 323 -6.21 -9.31 16.49
CA GLY A 323 -6.21 -7.86 16.60
C GLY A 323 -5.26 -7.14 15.65
N LYS A 324 -4.44 -7.86 14.89
CA LYS A 324 -3.57 -7.30 13.87
C LYS A 324 -4.38 -6.93 12.62
N ASP A 325 -4.07 -5.80 11.98
CA ASP A 325 -4.66 -5.42 10.70
C ASP A 325 -4.31 -6.43 9.60
N VAL A 326 -5.06 -6.44 8.52
CA VAL A 326 -4.87 -7.38 7.40
C VAL A 326 -3.91 -6.83 6.36
N GLY A 327 -3.43 -7.71 5.47
CA GLY A 327 -2.58 -7.34 4.34
C GLY A 327 -1.10 -7.26 4.69
N GLY A 328 -0.34 -6.63 3.82
CA GLY A 328 1.08 -6.30 3.96
C GLY A 328 1.33 -4.91 3.42
N TYR A 329 2.36 -4.24 3.93
CA TYR A 329 2.82 -2.96 3.41
C TYR A 329 4.25 -2.67 3.83
N CYS A 330 4.92 -1.80 3.07
CA CYS A 330 6.14 -1.13 3.50
C CYS A 330 5.85 0.35 3.75
N THR A 331 6.42 0.91 4.83
CA THR A 331 6.41 2.35 5.10
C THR A 331 7.80 2.84 5.51
N PHE A 332 7.97 4.15 5.69
CA PHE A 332 9.27 4.75 5.95
C PHE A 332 9.27 5.67 7.16
N ILE A 333 10.18 5.45 8.09
CA ILE A 333 10.35 6.23 9.30
C ILE A 333 11.47 7.26 9.04
N ALA A 334 11.09 8.41 8.48
CA ALA A 334 11.98 9.35 7.81
C ALA A 334 13.16 9.83 8.67
N ASN A 335 12.93 10.24 9.95
CA ASN A 335 14.00 10.71 10.83
C ASN A 335 15.05 9.65 11.16
N TYR A 336 14.72 8.37 10.97
CA TYR A 336 15.62 7.25 11.21
C TYR A 336 16.19 6.66 9.91
N GLY A 337 15.76 7.16 8.75
CA GLY A 337 16.13 6.60 7.44
C GLY A 337 15.79 5.12 7.34
N ALA A 338 14.70 4.69 7.97
CA ALA A 338 14.37 3.29 8.21
C ALA A 338 13.05 2.88 7.55
N PRO A 339 13.05 1.94 6.59
CA PRO A 339 11.84 1.26 6.17
C PRO A 339 11.26 0.41 7.30
N PHE A 340 9.96 0.09 7.22
CA PHE A 340 9.31 -0.89 8.08
C PHE A 340 8.40 -1.77 7.24
N ILE A 341 8.50 -3.10 7.41
CA ILE A 341 7.67 -4.09 6.73
C ILE A 341 6.64 -4.65 7.70
N PHE A 342 5.38 -4.54 7.34
CA PHE A 342 4.24 -5.18 8.00
C PHE A 342 3.70 -6.31 7.13
N SER A 343 3.39 -7.46 7.70
CA SER A 343 2.85 -8.61 6.99
C SER A 343 1.98 -9.49 7.89
N ASN A 344 1.39 -10.53 7.32
CA ASN A 344 0.53 -11.50 7.99
C ASN A 344 0.89 -12.93 7.58
N PHE A 345 2.11 -13.37 7.86
CA PHE A 345 2.57 -14.74 7.57
C PHE A 345 1.63 -15.78 8.15
N ASN A 346 1.28 -16.76 7.34
CA ASN A 346 0.27 -17.78 7.65
C ASN A 346 0.63 -19.20 7.19
N GLY A 347 1.87 -19.42 6.73
CA GLY A 347 2.38 -20.71 6.29
C GLY A 347 2.04 -21.08 4.84
N THR A 348 1.64 -20.14 4.02
CA THR A 348 1.46 -20.32 2.57
C THR A 348 2.66 -19.80 1.78
N SER A 349 2.71 -20.07 0.45
CA SER A 349 3.72 -19.47 -0.45
C SER A 349 3.69 -17.94 -0.41
N GLY A 350 2.52 -17.35 -0.11
CA GLY A 350 2.35 -15.92 0.03
C GLY A 350 3.25 -15.27 1.08
N ASP A 351 3.75 -16.01 2.07
CA ASP A 351 4.71 -15.48 3.04
C ASP A 351 6.03 -15.05 2.35
N ILE A 352 6.45 -15.83 1.35
CA ILE A 352 7.68 -15.53 0.59
C ILE A 352 7.40 -14.44 -0.45
N ASP A 353 6.24 -14.49 -1.13
CA ASP A 353 5.84 -13.47 -2.09
C ASP A 353 5.81 -12.08 -1.42
N VAL A 354 5.11 -11.96 -0.27
CA VAL A 354 5.03 -10.71 0.47
C VAL A 354 6.39 -10.28 1.02
N LEU A 355 7.20 -11.22 1.57
CA LEU A 355 8.53 -10.85 2.07
C LEU A 355 9.38 -10.22 0.95
N THR A 356 9.43 -10.84 -0.22
CA THR A 356 10.28 -10.37 -1.33
C THR A 356 9.70 -9.10 -1.96
N HIS A 357 8.40 -8.98 -2.05
CA HIS A 357 7.67 -7.80 -2.51
C HIS A 357 7.93 -6.58 -1.60
N GLU A 358 7.61 -6.70 -0.30
CA GLU A 358 7.79 -5.60 0.65
C GLU A 358 9.28 -5.25 0.85
N ALA A 359 10.17 -6.24 0.75
CA ALA A 359 11.60 -5.96 0.74
C ALA A 359 12.04 -5.19 -0.52
N GLY A 360 11.36 -5.34 -1.65
CA GLY A 360 11.57 -4.52 -2.84
C GLY A 360 11.25 -3.05 -2.57
N HIS A 361 10.09 -2.74 -1.99
CA HIS A 361 9.74 -1.41 -1.52
C HIS A 361 10.75 -0.87 -0.50
N ALA A 362 11.06 -1.67 0.51
CA ALA A 362 11.98 -1.29 1.58
C ALA A 362 13.39 -1.01 1.05
N PHE A 363 13.89 -1.80 0.11
CA PHE A 363 15.19 -1.58 -0.53
C PHE A 363 15.20 -0.30 -1.38
N GLN A 364 14.11 -0.01 -2.09
CA GLN A 364 13.98 1.22 -2.85
C GLN A 364 14.06 2.44 -1.92
N VAL A 365 13.22 2.52 -0.88
CA VAL A 365 13.22 3.70 0.00
C VAL A 365 14.48 3.78 0.86
N TYR A 366 15.07 2.64 1.25
CA TYR A 366 16.38 2.59 1.91
C TYR A 366 17.48 3.17 1.02
N SER A 367 17.47 2.85 -0.27
CA SER A 367 18.42 3.38 -1.24
C SER A 367 18.22 4.87 -1.49
N SER A 368 16.98 5.35 -1.42
CA SER A 368 16.60 6.76 -1.61
C SER A 368 16.69 7.61 -0.33
N ARG A 369 16.95 7.01 0.84
CA ARG A 369 16.91 7.70 2.16
C ARG A 369 17.81 8.92 2.31
N ASN A 370 18.81 9.05 1.47
CA ASN A 370 19.77 10.15 1.45
C ASN A 370 19.47 11.21 0.37
N GLN A 371 18.30 11.14 -0.28
CA GLN A 371 17.88 12.17 -1.22
C GLN A 371 17.74 13.53 -0.50
N LYS A 372 17.99 14.59 -1.25
CA LYS A 372 18.03 15.96 -0.72
C LYS A 372 16.68 16.48 -0.22
N ILE A 373 15.59 15.89 -0.72
CA ILE A 373 14.21 16.30 -0.44
C ILE A 373 13.33 15.08 -0.20
N ASN A 374 12.31 15.24 0.64
CA ASN A 374 11.43 14.14 1.05
C ASN A 374 10.59 13.59 -0.12
N GLU A 375 10.27 14.45 -1.09
CA GLU A 375 9.51 14.09 -2.28
C GLU A 375 10.17 13.00 -3.11
N TYR A 376 11.46 12.72 -2.89
CA TYR A 376 12.24 11.71 -3.63
C TYR A 376 12.54 10.45 -2.82
N PHE A 377 11.99 10.31 -1.62
CA PHE A 377 12.10 9.05 -0.88
C PHE A 377 11.28 7.93 -1.53
N TRP A 378 10.07 8.26 -1.97
CA TRP A 378 9.17 7.35 -2.67
C TRP A 378 8.98 7.75 -4.13
N PRO A 379 8.81 6.80 -5.06
CA PRO A 379 8.37 7.09 -6.42
C PRO A 379 6.87 7.47 -6.43
N THR A 380 6.36 7.85 -7.61
CA THR A 380 4.91 7.96 -7.83
C THR A 380 4.24 6.58 -7.75
N TYR A 381 2.93 6.54 -7.53
CA TYR A 381 2.20 5.28 -7.31
C TYR A 381 2.37 4.28 -8.46
N GLU A 382 2.38 4.73 -9.71
CA GLU A 382 2.54 3.85 -10.88
C GLU A 382 3.90 3.17 -10.96
N SER A 383 4.92 3.81 -10.44
CA SER A 383 6.29 3.26 -10.41
C SER A 383 6.56 2.43 -9.16
N ALA A 384 5.67 2.50 -8.16
CA ALA A 384 5.91 1.91 -6.85
C ALA A 384 6.08 0.38 -6.91
N GLU A 385 5.35 -0.29 -7.80
CA GLU A 385 5.37 -1.75 -7.92
C GLU A 385 6.45 -2.28 -8.89
N ILE A 386 7.17 -1.41 -9.61
CA ILE A 386 8.25 -1.86 -10.50
C ILE A 386 9.35 -2.57 -9.72
N HIS A 387 9.81 -1.95 -8.62
CA HIS A 387 10.91 -2.51 -7.83
C HIS A 387 10.44 -3.62 -6.88
N SER A 388 9.21 -3.57 -6.36
CA SER A 388 8.66 -4.62 -5.50
C SER A 388 8.46 -5.93 -6.29
N MET A 389 7.74 -5.88 -7.41
CA MET A 389 7.53 -7.05 -8.26
C MET A 389 8.84 -7.53 -8.92
N SER A 390 9.75 -6.63 -9.28
CA SER A 390 11.07 -7.03 -9.80
C SER A 390 11.88 -7.79 -8.76
N MET A 391 11.83 -7.38 -7.49
CA MET A 391 12.55 -8.08 -6.41
C MET A 391 12.04 -9.51 -6.22
N GLU A 392 10.74 -9.76 -6.37
CA GLU A 392 10.19 -11.11 -6.35
C GLU A 392 10.87 -12.01 -7.39
N PHE A 393 11.10 -11.50 -8.62
CA PHE A 393 11.77 -12.26 -9.70
C PHE A 393 13.28 -12.31 -9.54
N PHE A 394 13.93 -11.26 -9.07
CA PHE A 394 15.38 -11.28 -8.81
C PHE A 394 15.77 -12.33 -7.77
N THR A 395 14.89 -12.62 -6.83
CA THR A 395 15.10 -13.63 -5.78
C THR A 395 14.81 -15.07 -6.22
N TRP A 396 14.26 -15.31 -7.41
CA TRP A 396 13.94 -16.65 -7.91
C TRP A 396 15.07 -17.67 -7.87
N PRO A 397 16.34 -17.35 -8.13
CA PRO A 397 17.44 -18.31 -7.99
C PRO A 397 17.53 -18.94 -6.61
N TRP A 398 17.10 -18.24 -5.56
CA TRP A 398 17.16 -18.68 -4.17
C TRP A 398 15.90 -19.35 -3.64
N MET A 399 14.86 -19.48 -4.43
CA MET A 399 13.59 -20.10 -3.98
C MET A 399 13.76 -21.53 -3.47
N GLY A 400 14.82 -22.22 -3.91
CA GLY A 400 15.20 -23.51 -3.35
C GLY A 400 15.55 -23.49 -1.86
N LEU A 401 15.91 -22.34 -1.29
CA LEU A 401 16.11 -22.17 0.16
C LEU A 401 14.81 -22.36 0.91
N PHE A 402 13.69 -21.88 0.37
CA PHE A 402 12.38 -21.86 1.03
C PHE A 402 11.50 -23.07 0.69
N PHE A 403 11.49 -23.49 -0.59
CA PHE A 403 10.53 -24.48 -1.09
C PHE A 403 11.13 -25.88 -1.33
N LYS A 404 12.47 -26.02 -1.32
CA LYS A 404 13.17 -27.29 -1.52
C LYS A 404 12.68 -28.00 -2.79
N GLU A 405 12.15 -29.21 -2.68
CA GLU A 405 11.61 -30.03 -3.76
C GLU A 405 10.43 -29.38 -4.51
N ASP A 406 9.72 -28.43 -3.89
CA ASP A 406 8.57 -27.75 -4.47
C ASP A 406 8.94 -26.44 -5.21
N THR A 407 10.23 -26.15 -5.40
CA THR A 407 10.72 -24.89 -6.00
C THR A 407 10.11 -24.62 -7.38
N GLU A 408 10.05 -25.62 -8.26
CA GLU A 408 9.47 -25.45 -9.60
C GLU A 408 7.96 -25.27 -9.58
N LYS A 409 7.26 -25.86 -8.61
CA LYS A 409 5.84 -25.60 -8.39
C LYS A 409 5.61 -24.13 -7.99
N TYR A 410 6.45 -23.63 -7.09
CA TYR A 410 6.39 -22.24 -6.65
C TYR A 410 6.62 -21.28 -7.83
N ARG A 411 7.67 -21.45 -8.60
CA ARG A 411 7.97 -20.60 -9.75
C ARG A 411 6.83 -20.54 -10.76
N TYR A 412 6.21 -21.69 -11.05
CA TYR A 412 5.05 -21.76 -11.93
C TYR A 412 3.84 -21.03 -11.32
N GLU A 413 3.55 -21.26 -10.05
CA GLU A 413 2.42 -20.65 -9.34
C GLU A 413 2.59 -19.12 -9.28
N HIS A 414 3.76 -18.65 -8.91
CA HIS A 414 4.11 -17.23 -8.83
C HIS A 414 3.95 -16.53 -10.19
N LEU A 415 4.55 -17.06 -11.27
CA LEU A 415 4.38 -16.51 -12.62
C LEU A 415 2.90 -16.53 -13.08
N ALA A 416 2.21 -17.65 -12.84
CA ALA A 416 0.81 -17.77 -13.20
C ALA A 416 -0.05 -16.76 -12.42
N SER A 417 0.22 -16.53 -11.14
CA SER A 417 -0.48 -15.56 -10.29
C SER A 417 -0.28 -14.13 -10.80
N GLY A 418 0.92 -13.74 -11.20
CA GLY A 418 1.18 -12.44 -11.81
C GLY A 418 0.35 -12.21 -13.10
N LEU A 419 0.28 -13.23 -13.98
CA LEU A 419 -0.55 -13.16 -15.20
C LEU A 419 -2.05 -13.13 -14.89
N LEU A 420 -2.50 -13.87 -13.87
CA LEU A 420 -3.89 -13.93 -13.45
C LEU A 420 -4.34 -12.67 -12.68
N PHE A 421 -3.39 -11.90 -12.13
CA PHE A 421 -3.68 -10.63 -11.47
C PHE A 421 -4.10 -9.54 -12.47
N LEU A 422 -3.51 -9.50 -13.67
CA LEU A 422 -3.76 -8.41 -14.63
C LEU A 422 -5.24 -8.22 -14.99
N PRO A 423 -6.03 -9.28 -15.30
CA PRO A 423 -7.47 -9.11 -15.54
C PRO A 423 -8.22 -8.56 -14.32
N TYR A 424 -7.84 -8.97 -13.12
CA TYR A 424 -8.45 -8.45 -11.88
C TYR A 424 -8.10 -6.96 -11.67
N GLY A 425 -6.83 -6.59 -11.83
CA GLY A 425 -6.37 -5.22 -11.66
C GLY A 425 -7.10 -4.24 -12.60
N VAL A 426 -7.23 -4.59 -13.89
CA VAL A 426 -7.94 -3.73 -14.84
C VAL A 426 -9.45 -3.72 -14.62
N ALA A 427 -10.06 -4.81 -14.14
CA ALA A 427 -11.48 -4.83 -13.78
C ALA A 427 -11.76 -3.90 -12.60
N VAL A 428 -10.86 -3.82 -11.58
CA VAL A 428 -10.99 -2.87 -10.48
C VAL A 428 -10.88 -1.43 -10.97
N ASP A 429 -9.95 -1.14 -11.88
CA ASP A 429 -9.81 0.20 -12.47
C ASP A 429 -11.06 0.60 -13.27
N GLU A 430 -11.59 -0.30 -14.12
CA GLU A 430 -12.83 -0.06 -14.88
C GLU A 430 -14.03 0.17 -13.97
N PHE A 431 -14.17 -0.64 -12.92
CA PHE A 431 -15.20 -0.48 -11.91
C PHE A 431 -15.13 0.89 -11.21
N GLN A 432 -13.93 1.34 -10.84
CA GLN A 432 -13.76 2.66 -10.22
C GLN A 432 -14.14 3.79 -11.17
N HIS A 433 -13.77 3.70 -12.46
CA HIS A 433 -14.21 4.68 -13.46
C HIS A 433 -15.75 4.72 -13.55
N ALA A 434 -16.41 3.57 -13.69
CA ALA A 434 -17.86 3.48 -13.77
C ALA A 434 -18.57 4.11 -12.56
N VAL A 435 -18.05 3.83 -11.35
CA VAL A 435 -18.62 4.33 -10.09
C VAL A 435 -18.39 5.83 -9.90
N TYR A 436 -17.20 6.34 -10.22
CA TYR A 436 -16.90 7.77 -10.07
C TYR A 436 -17.50 8.64 -11.19
N GLU A 437 -17.76 8.07 -12.36
CA GLU A 437 -18.51 8.74 -13.43
C GLU A 437 -20.02 8.85 -13.13
N LYS A 438 -20.54 7.92 -12.31
CA LYS A 438 -21.97 7.86 -11.89
C LYS A 438 -22.08 7.74 -10.37
N PRO A 439 -21.68 8.79 -9.62
CA PRO A 439 -21.62 8.76 -8.16
C PRO A 439 -22.99 8.56 -7.49
N GLU A 440 -24.09 8.81 -8.21
CA GLU A 440 -25.48 8.63 -7.76
C GLU A 440 -25.93 7.17 -7.70
N MET A 441 -25.16 6.21 -8.24
CA MET A 441 -25.49 4.79 -8.14
C MET A 441 -25.72 4.38 -6.69
N THR A 442 -26.77 3.61 -6.48
CA THR A 442 -27.01 2.92 -5.19
C THR A 442 -25.98 1.80 -4.98
N PRO A 443 -25.79 1.34 -3.72
CA PRO A 443 -24.94 0.16 -3.48
C PRO A 443 -25.35 -1.08 -4.28
N ALA A 444 -26.66 -1.28 -4.53
CA ALA A 444 -27.14 -2.40 -5.34
C ALA A 444 -26.70 -2.26 -6.81
N GLU A 445 -26.90 -1.10 -7.41
CA GLU A 445 -26.48 -0.83 -8.80
C GLU A 445 -24.97 -0.96 -8.98
N ARG A 446 -24.15 -0.54 -7.99
CA ARG A 446 -22.69 -0.75 -8.04
C ARG A 446 -22.29 -2.22 -8.00
N LYS A 447 -23.07 -3.07 -7.29
CA LYS A 447 -22.84 -4.53 -7.26
C LYS A 447 -23.17 -5.21 -8.58
N ASP A 448 -24.04 -4.61 -9.37
CA ASP A 448 -24.44 -5.12 -10.68
C ASP A 448 -23.54 -4.62 -11.81
N THR A 449 -22.66 -3.63 -11.54
CA THR A 449 -21.66 -3.09 -12.47
C THR A 449 -20.45 -4.02 -12.57
#